data_26a05af0da3a35f0f21799d231858be8
#
_entry.id   26a05af0da3a35f0f21799d231858be8
#
_cell.length_a   1.000
_cell.length_b   1.000
_cell.length_c   1.000
_cell.angle_alpha   90.00
_cell.angle_beta   90.00
_cell.angle_gamma   90.00
#
_symmetry.space_group_name_H-M   'P 1'
#
loop_
_entity.id
_entity.type
_entity.pdbx_description
1 polymer ?
#
loop_
_entity_poly.entity_id
_entity_poly.type
_entity_poly.pdbx_seq_one_letter_code
_entity_poly.pdbx_strand_id
1 'polypeptide(L)'
;MKRKKLTGLLIVEVCLLVILLGVALWLTLGRQTMQAPEAETTAAAESTTAPATTEAPTTVPTTEAPTTEAPTEASTEPPTEETTEPEPVPEVFTLTFAGDCTLGTLYQYYGATGCFPDMIGENYEYPFASVQKWFANDDFTMVNLEGPLTNEGTPAVKSYTMRGDPKLVNILPAGSVECVSIANNHTYDFGQIGYENTKKALDSVGVAYAGDAEIRLVETERGLKIGVLCVEFYIDPDLMVSQIAELKYQGAEIVIVSFHWGIQGTYRHTYDQSAVAYAAIDAGANIVYGHHPHVLQRMEEYNGGMIYYSLGNFSFGGNDNPADFDTAIISQQVIRDIDGSVRLGDCTPVPCRISSIDRRNDFQPTPVGEDSEYYERIMSKLNGTYSGPNLDTGSDDEEETTAATEETTAATEAPSEETTLPKETTAPAEETTAAPTEADTTTEIPASTSAETQPPAEEPADSAPAA
;
A
#
# COMPACT_ATOMS: atom_id res chain seq x y z
N MET A 1 -35.81 40.49 22.87
CA MET A 1 -34.86 39.40 23.11
C MET A 1 -35.46 37.97 23.10
N LYS A 2 -36.69 37.73 23.58
CA LYS A 2 -37.30 36.37 23.63
C LYS A 2 -37.60 35.73 22.24
N ARG A 3 -37.96 36.50 21.19
CA ARG A 3 -38.26 35.95 19.86
C ARG A 3 -37.03 35.44 19.09
N LYS A 4 -35.84 36.06 19.23
CA LYS A 4 -34.61 35.59 18.55
C LYS A 4 -34.05 34.27 19.12
N LYS A 5 -34.24 34.00 20.43
CA LYS A 5 -33.84 32.73 21.04
C LYS A 5 -34.76 31.57 20.62
N LEU A 6 -36.05 31.82 20.39
CA LEU A 6 -36.99 30.78 19.97
C LEU A 6 -36.74 30.33 18.52
N THR A 7 -36.39 31.31 17.65
CA THR A 7 -36.07 31.00 16.24
C THR A 7 -34.75 30.19 16.12
N GLY A 8 -33.74 30.51 16.95
CA GLY A 8 -32.50 29.73 16.97
C GLY A 8 -32.66 28.27 17.43
N LEU A 9 -33.51 28.06 18.47
CA LEU A 9 -33.81 26.74 18.97
C LEU A 9 -34.54 25.86 17.92
N LEU A 10 -35.49 26.47 17.19
CA LEU A 10 -36.24 25.78 16.14
C LEU A 10 -35.35 25.39 14.94
N ILE A 11 -34.36 26.22 14.59
CA ILE A 11 -33.40 25.91 13.52
C ILE A 11 -32.53 24.73 13.92
N VAL A 12 -32.03 24.69 15.17
CA VAL A 12 -31.20 23.57 15.66
C VAL A 12 -31.99 22.25 15.67
N GLU A 13 -33.26 22.27 16.11
CA GLU A 13 -34.12 21.08 16.09
C GLU A 13 -34.39 20.58 14.67
N VAL A 14 -34.63 21.49 13.71
CA VAL A 14 -34.82 21.10 12.30
C VAL A 14 -33.54 20.52 11.69
N CYS A 15 -32.38 21.10 11.98
CA CYS A 15 -31.10 20.56 11.51
C CYS A 15 -30.83 19.16 12.08
N LEU A 16 -31.08 18.93 13.38
CA LEU A 16 -30.95 17.62 14.00
C LEU A 16 -31.89 16.58 13.38
N LEU A 17 -33.13 16.96 13.07
CA LEU A 17 -34.11 16.09 12.43
C LEU A 17 -33.66 15.67 11.01
N VAL A 18 -33.08 16.61 10.24
CA VAL A 18 -32.59 16.36 8.89
C VAL A 18 -31.36 15.38 8.94
N ILE A 19 -30.47 15.58 9.89
CA ILE A 19 -29.32 14.68 10.09
C ILE A 19 -29.79 13.27 10.46
N LEU A 20 -30.72 13.13 11.40
CA LEU A 20 -31.27 11.83 11.80
C LEU A 20 -32.01 11.13 10.66
N LEU A 21 -32.74 11.85 9.81
CA LEU A 21 -33.36 11.30 8.61
C LEU A 21 -32.33 10.87 7.56
N GLY A 22 -31.24 11.61 7.40
CA GLY A 22 -30.14 11.27 6.51
C GLY A 22 -29.44 9.97 6.94
N VAL A 23 -29.14 9.83 8.23
CA VAL A 23 -28.53 8.61 8.80
C VAL A 23 -29.47 7.41 8.67
N ALA A 24 -30.76 7.59 8.94
CA ALA A 24 -31.75 6.51 8.79
C ALA A 24 -31.87 6.05 7.32
N LEU A 25 -31.84 7.00 6.38
CA LEU A 25 -31.87 6.69 4.94
C LEU A 25 -30.58 5.98 4.49
N TRP A 26 -29.43 6.39 4.98
CA TRP A 26 -28.15 5.75 4.70
C TRP A 26 -28.10 4.31 5.25
N LEU A 27 -28.57 4.08 6.48
CA LEU A 27 -28.63 2.73 7.07
C LEU A 27 -29.63 1.81 6.35
N THR A 28 -30.70 2.34 5.75
CA THR A 28 -31.65 1.52 4.98
C THR A 28 -31.17 1.21 3.57
N LEU A 29 -30.52 2.16 2.89
CA LEU A 29 -29.94 1.95 1.55
C LEU A 29 -28.69 1.08 1.60
N GLY A 30 -27.83 1.25 2.61
CA GLY A 30 -26.63 0.42 2.79
C GLY A 30 -26.92 -1.06 3.07
N ARG A 31 -28.10 -1.40 3.63
CA ARG A 31 -28.52 -2.80 3.81
C ARG A 31 -29.03 -3.48 2.55
N GLN A 32 -29.39 -2.74 1.50
CA GLN A 32 -29.88 -3.32 0.25
C GLN A 32 -28.76 -3.71 -0.72
N THR A 33 -27.52 -3.27 -0.50
CA THR A 33 -26.37 -3.59 -1.36
C THR A 33 -25.54 -4.79 -0.92
N MET A 34 -25.89 -5.44 0.20
CA MET A 34 -25.17 -6.63 0.72
C MET A 34 -25.94 -7.94 0.55
N GLN A 35 -26.60 -8.16 -0.58
CA GLN A 35 -27.09 -9.48 -0.95
C GLN A 35 -26.30 -9.99 -2.17
N ALA A 36 -25.39 -10.93 -1.89
CA ALA A 36 -24.60 -11.62 -2.91
C ALA A 36 -25.51 -12.49 -3.81
N PRO A 37 -25.21 -12.60 -5.11
CA PRO A 37 -25.96 -13.51 -5.98
C PRO A 37 -25.54 -14.97 -5.69
N GLU A 38 -26.54 -15.83 -5.55
CA GLU A 38 -26.39 -17.29 -5.48
C GLU A 38 -25.78 -17.85 -6.77
N ALA A 39 -24.79 -18.71 -6.62
CA ALA A 39 -24.14 -19.42 -7.70
C ALA A 39 -25.07 -20.51 -8.27
N GLU A 40 -25.46 -20.40 -9.53
CA GLU A 40 -26.07 -21.47 -10.30
C GLU A 40 -25.02 -22.50 -10.74
N THR A 41 -25.19 -23.70 -10.25
CA THR A 41 -24.46 -24.90 -10.65
C THR A 41 -25.11 -25.47 -11.92
N THR A 42 -24.45 -25.37 -13.07
CA THR A 42 -24.82 -26.16 -14.25
C THR A 42 -23.75 -27.23 -14.51
N ALA A 43 -24.18 -28.46 -14.31
CA ALA A 43 -23.50 -29.66 -14.78
C ALA A 43 -23.82 -29.89 -16.29
N ALA A 44 -22.79 -30.20 -17.08
CA ALA A 44 -22.91 -30.90 -18.35
C ALA A 44 -21.58 -31.56 -18.68
N ALA A 45 -21.51 -32.83 -18.54
CA ALA A 45 -21.62 -33.87 -19.54
C ALA A 45 -20.35 -34.12 -20.39
N GLU A 46 -19.85 -35.32 -20.17
CA GLU A 46 -18.82 -36.05 -20.89
C GLU A 46 -19.00 -36.08 -22.41
N SER A 47 -17.89 -36.06 -23.13
CA SER A 47 -17.79 -36.78 -24.41
C SER A 47 -16.37 -37.29 -24.63
N THR A 48 -16.26 -38.57 -24.54
CA THR A 48 -15.28 -39.53 -25.01
C THR A 48 -14.99 -39.40 -26.49
N THR A 49 -13.71 -39.45 -26.89
CA THR A 49 -13.25 -40.26 -28.05
C THR A 49 -11.72 -40.37 -28.05
N ALA A 50 -11.23 -41.57 -27.83
CA ALA A 50 -10.04 -42.09 -28.47
C ALA A 50 -10.42 -42.76 -29.80
N PRO A 51 -9.55 -42.89 -30.75
CA PRO A 51 -8.76 -44.12 -30.96
C PRO A 51 -7.38 -43.84 -31.58
N ALA A 52 -6.49 -44.68 -31.65
CA ALA A 52 -6.19 -46.06 -31.90
C ALA A 52 -4.69 -46.19 -32.28
N THR A 53 -4.08 -47.12 -31.66
CA THR A 53 -3.07 -48.10 -32.02
C THR A 53 -2.62 -48.18 -33.48
N THR A 54 -1.30 -48.29 -33.72
CA THR A 54 -0.71 -49.17 -34.73
C THR A 54 0.72 -49.57 -34.30
N GLU A 55 0.88 -50.75 -33.88
CA GLU A 55 1.69 -51.94 -34.16
C GLU A 55 3.10 -51.76 -34.71
N ALA A 56 3.98 -52.54 -34.06
CA ALA A 56 5.31 -52.99 -34.49
C ALA A 56 5.18 -54.05 -35.58
N PRO A 57 6.26 -54.41 -36.27
CA PRO A 57 6.86 -55.72 -35.94
C PRO A 57 8.41 -55.82 -36.04
N THR A 58 8.97 -56.57 -35.11
CA THR A 58 9.76 -57.79 -35.17
C THR A 58 10.73 -58.01 -36.36
N THR A 59 12.01 -58.24 -36.10
CA THR A 59 12.70 -59.55 -36.33
C THR A 59 14.11 -59.51 -35.84
N VAL A 60 14.45 -60.60 -35.12
CA VAL A 60 15.81 -61.10 -34.80
C VAL A 60 16.32 -61.94 -35.98
N PRO A 61 17.61 -62.13 -36.24
CA PRO A 61 18.21 -63.38 -35.79
C PRO A 61 19.61 -63.34 -35.17
N THR A 62 19.80 -64.25 -34.26
CA THR A 62 20.93 -64.90 -33.67
C THR A 62 22.08 -65.31 -34.63
N THR A 63 23.37 -65.15 -34.16
CA THR A 63 24.44 -66.06 -34.50
C THR A 63 25.41 -66.13 -33.34
N GLU A 64 25.70 -67.41 -32.93
CA GLU A 64 26.57 -67.80 -31.85
C GLU A 64 28.04 -67.69 -32.20
N ALA A 65 28.88 -67.39 -31.19
CA ALA A 65 30.14 -67.88 -30.62
C ALA A 65 31.40 -67.98 -31.53
N PRO A 66 32.64 -67.98 -31.00
CA PRO A 66 33.03 -68.69 -29.82
C PRO A 66 33.96 -67.97 -28.80
N THR A 67 34.04 -68.58 -27.65
CA THR A 67 34.86 -68.44 -26.45
C THR A 67 36.36 -68.33 -26.68
N THR A 68 37.01 -67.36 -26.02
CA THR A 68 38.41 -67.41 -25.62
C THR A 68 38.56 -66.75 -24.25
N GLU A 69 38.98 -67.59 -23.30
CA GLU A 69 39.35 -67.15 -21.95
C GLU A 69 40.67 -66.38 -22.00
N ALA A 70 40.73 -65.25 -21.28
CA ALA A 70 41.98 -64.59 -20.87
C ALA A 70 41.74 -63.79 -19.57
N PRO A 71 42.77 -63.49 -18.80
CA PRO A 71 42.77 -63.65 -17.33
C PRO A 71 42.18 -62.45 -16.56
N THR A 72 41.68 -62.78 -15.36
CA THR A 72 41.13 -61.89 -14.34
C THR A 72 42.14 -60.81 -13.92
N GLU A 73 41.96 -59.59 -14.40
CA GLU A 73 42.47 -58.39 -13.73
C GLU A 73 41.46 -57.88 -12.71
N ALA A 74 41.96 -57.77 -11.48
CA ALA A 74 41.18 -57.18 -10.40
C ALA A 74 40.83 -55.71 -10.73
N SER A 75 39.58 -55.46 -11.08
CA SER A 75 39.03 -54.11 -11.20
C SER A 75 38.90 -53.49 -9.79
N THR A 76 39.82 -52.60 -9.46
CA THR A 76 39.67 -51.64 -8.39
C THR A 76 38.68 -50.60 -8.92
N GLU A 77 37.41 -50.69 -8.50
CA GLU A 77 36.48 -49.59 -8.65
C GLU A 77 37.06 -48.36 -7.95
N PRO A 78 37.06 -47.18 -8.61
CA PRO A 78 37.39 -45.95 -7.92
C PRO A 78 36.33 -45.69 -6.86
N PRO A 79 36.69 -45.11 -5.70
CA PRO A 79 35.71 -44.76 -4.69
C PRO A 79 34.63 -43.83 -5.30
N THR A 80 33.39 -44.26 -5.20
CA THR A 80 32.24 -43.40 -5.50
C THR A 80 32.35 -42.21 -4.57
N GLU A 81 32.69 -41.04 -5.07
CA GLU A 81 32.52 -39.80 -4.33
C GLU A 81 31.02 -39.69 -4.02
N GLU A 82 30.66 -39.85 -2.76
CA GLU A 82 29.37 -39.47 -2.25
C GLU A 82 29.22 -37.99 -2.54
N THR A 83 28.42 -37.66 -3.54
CA THR A 83 27.96 -36.28 -3.77
C THR A 83 27.05 -35.95 -2.59
N THR A 84 27.60 -35.40 -1.53
CA THR A 84 26.82 -34.83 -0.43
C THR A 84 26.04 -33.68 -1.02
N GLU A 85 24.70 -33.79 -1.05
CA GLU A 85 23.82 -32.64 -1.32
C GLU A 85 24.22 -31.52 -0.36
N PRO A 86 24.37 -30.27 -0.85
CA PRO A 86 24.70 -29.15 0.02
C PRO A 86 23.64 -29.03 1.11
N GLU A 87 24.09 -28.82 2.34
CA GLU A 87 23.15 -28.55 3.43
C GLU A 87 22.27 -27.33 3.08
N PRO A 88 20.97 -27.37 3.37
CA PRO A 88 20.08 -26.24 3.10
C PRO A 88 20.57 -25.00 3.87
N VAL A 89 20.58 -23.86 3.20
CA VAL A 89 20.95 -22.57 3.77
C VAL A 89 19.74 -21.65 3.75
N PRO A 90 19.63 -20.67 4.67
CA PRO A 90 18.58 -19.66 4.61
C PRO A 90 18.57 -18.93 3.27
N GLU A 91 17.39 -18.58 2.78
CA GLU A 91 17.23 -17.72 1.61
C GLU A 91 17.23 -16.25 2.06
N VAL A 92 17.95 -15.41 1.33
CA VAL A 92 17.99 -13.97 1.58
C VAL A 92 17.34 -13.27 0.39
N PHE A 93 16.35 -12.44 0.66
CA PHE A 93 15.67 -11.56 -0.28
C PHE A 93 16.01 -10.12 0.07
N THR A 94 15.94 -9.24 -0.91
CA THR A 94 16.14 -7.80 -0.74
C THR A 94 14.89 -7.06 -1.17
N LEU A 95 14.33 -6.25 -0.29
CA LEU A 95 13.23 -5.34 -0.59
C LEU A 95 13.78 -3.92 -0.62
N THR A 96 13.38 -3.14 -1.62
CA THR A 96 13.83 -1.76 -1.81
C THR A 96 12.65 -0.80 -1.69
N PHE A 97 12.87 0.30 -0.94
CA PHE A 97 11.88 1.34 -0.72
C PHE A 97 12.47 2.69 -1.10
N ALA A 98 11.68 3.54 -1.76
CA ALA A 98 12.05 4.92 -2.06
C ALA A 98 10.89 5.87 -1.75
N GLY A 99 11.13 7.18 -1.81
CA GLY A 99 10.15 8.19 -1.42
C GLY A 99 9.06 8.46 -2.48
N ASP A 100 8.44 9.65 -2.36
CA ASP A 100 7.32 10.07 -3.18
C ASP A 100 7.72 10.25 -4.65
N CYS A 101 7.00 9.57 -5.53
CA CYS A 101 7.17 9.63 -6.98
C CYS A 101 5.92 10.27 -7.61
N THR A 102 6.04 11.53 -8.03
CA THR A 102 5.02 12.17 -8.87
C THR A 102 5.47 12.07 -10.32
N LEU A 103 4.94 11.06 -11.04
CA LEU A 103 5.20 10.85 -12.46
C LEU A 103 4.32 11.78 -13.32
N GLY A 104 4.42 13.06 -13.05
CA GLY A 104 3.57 14.09 -13.61
C GLY A 104 4.08 15.47 -13.23
N THR A 105 3.17 16.43 -13.18
CA THR A 105 3.47 17.81 -12.75
C THR A 105 2.22 18.46 -12.18
N LEU A 106 2.37 19.59 -11.52
CA LEU A 106 1.22 20.44 -11.19
C LEU A 106 0.42 20.75 -12.45
N TYR A 107 -0.89 20.58 -12.38
CA TYR A 107 -1.80 20.75 -13.54
C TYR A 107 -1.64 22.09 -14.23
N GLN A 108 -1.41 23.16 -13.48
CA GLN A 108 -1.16 24.50 -14.04
C GLN A 108 0.10 24.59 -14.92
N TYR A 109 1.05 23.67 -14.80
CA TYR A 109 2.27 23.59 -15.61
C TYR A 109 2.24 22.43 -16.62
N TYR A 110 1.12 21.70 -16.71
CA TYR A 110 1.00 20.59 -17.63
C TYR A 110 1.11 21.08 -19.09
N GLY A 111 2.10 20.52 -19.80
CA GLY A 111 2.47 20.94 -21.16
C GLY A 111 3.43 22.13 -21.24
N ALA A 112 3.90 22.65 -20.11
CA ALA A 112 4.95 23.65 -20.10
C ALA A 112 6.32 23.03 -20.41
N THR A 113 7.19 23.81 -21.07
CA THR A 113 8.57 23.38 -21.34
C THR A 113 9.36 23.24 -20.04
N GLY A 114 10.04 22.11 -19.88
CA GLY A 114 10.88 21.79 -18.73
C GLY A 114 10.11 21.20 -17.54
N CYS A 115 8.78 21.00 -17.64
CA CYS A 115 8.05 20.18 -16.64
C CYS A 115 8.41 18.70 -16.80
N PHE A 116 8.08 17.90 -15.79
CA PHE A 116 8.43 16.48 -15.77
C PHE A 116 8.03 15.73 -17.06
N PRO A 117 6.77 15.79 -17.55
CA PRO A 117 6.39 15.09 -18.78
C PRO A 117 7.17 15.56 -20.03
N ASP A 118 7.52 16.85 -20.11
CA ASP A 118 8.28 17.40 -21.22
C ASP A 118 9.75 16.93 -21.19
N MET A 119 10.36 16.88 -19.99
CA MET A 119 11.73 16.42 -19.81
C MET A 119 11.89 14.92 -20.05
N ILE A 120 10.93 14.13 -19.62
CA ILE A 120 10.99 12.67 -19.78
C ILE A 120 10.70 12.27 -21.24
N GLY A 121 9.66 12.88 -21.85
CA GLY A 121 9.21 12.48 -23.19
C GLY A 121 8.89 10.99 -23.26
N GLU A 122 9.71 10.23 -24.01
CA GLU A 122 9.64 8.76 -24.11
C GLU A 122 10.87 8.06 -23.51
N ASN A 123 11.74 8.80 -22.82
CA ASN A 123 12.91 8.24 -22.13
C ASN A 123 12.50 7.77 -20.72
N TYR A 124 11.75 6.68 -20.65
CA TYR A 124 11.20 6.14 -19.41
C TYR A 124 12.26 5.61 -18.41
N GLU A 125 13.47 5.30 -18.88
CA GLU A 125 14.58 4.88 -18.02
C GLU A 125 15.20 6.07 -17.25
N TYR A 126 15.03 7.29 -17.74
CA TYR A 126 15.72 8.48 -17.22
C TYR A 126 15.51 8.72 -15.71
N PRO A 127 14.27 8.66 -15.17
CA PRO A 127 14.05 9.00 -13.77
C PRO A 127 14.81 8.10 -12.79
N PHE A 128 14.98 6.82 -13.10
CA PHE A 128 15.63 5.87 -12.21
C PHE A 128 17.03 5.43 -12.66
N ALA A 129 17.57 6.02 -13.72
CA ALA A 129 18.86 5.61 -14.31
C ALA A 129 20.02 5.59 -13.31
N SER A 130 20.11 6.58 -12.41
CA SER A 130 21.20 6.66 -11.41
C SER A 130 21.03 5.66 -10.24
N VAL A 131 19.84 5.09 -10.07
CA VAL A 131 19.50 4.17 -8.97
C VAL A 131 19.20 2.76 -9.44
N GLN A 132 19.20 2.50 -10.75
CA GLN A 132 18.86 1.23 -11.40
C GLN A 132 19.58 0.03 -10.78
N LYS A 133 20.84 0.18 -10.34
CA LYS A 133 21.61 -0.92 -9.76
C LYS A 133 21.04 -1.46 -8.45
N TRP A 134 20.22 -0.69 -7.73
CA TRP A 134 19.55 -1.19 -6.53
C TRP A 134 18.20 -1.83 -6.87
N PHE A 135 17.40 -1.19 -7.72
CA PHE A 135 16.08 -1.65 -8.10
C PHE A 135 16.11 -2.91 -8.98
N ALA A 136 17.08 -3.02 -9.90
CA ALA A 136 17.19 -4.18 -10.78
C ALA A 136 17.94 -5.38 -10.18
N ASN A 137 18.49 -5.27 -8.96
CA ASN A 137 19.21 -6.37 -8.30
C ASN A 137 18.59 -6.72 -6.94
N ASP A 138 17.38 -6.28 -6.69
CA ASP A 138 16.57 -6.69 -5.55
C ASP A 138 15.51 -7.73 -5.97
N ASP A 139 14.66 -8.10 -5.03
CA ASP A 139 13.54 -9.01 -5.26
C ASP A 139 12.20 -8.25 -5.35
N PHE A 140 12.16 -6.99 -4.90
CA PHE A 140 10.94 -6.20 -4.87
C PHE A 140 11.24 -4.73 -4.54
N THR A 141 10.85 -3.83 -5.41
CA THR A 141 10.89 -2.38 -5.18
C THR A 141 9.49 -1.81 -5.04
N MET A 142 9.27 -0.98 -4.01
CA MET A 142 8.03 -0.26 -3.78
C MET A 142 8.25 1.24 -3.64
N VAL A 143 7.37 2.05 -4.28
CA VAL A 143 7.35 3.51 -4.16
C VAL A 143 5.91 4.02 -3.95
N ASN A 144 5.74 5.27 -3.51
CA ASN A 144 4.45 5.95 -3.53
C ASN A 144 4.26 6.67 -4.86
N LEU A 145 3.23 6.30 -5.63
CA LEU A 145 2.83 7.02 -6.86
C LEU A 145 1.86 8.13 -6.46
N GLU A 146 2.41 9.32 -6.26
CA GLU A 146 1.67 10.48 -5.79
C GLU A 146 1.13 11.31 -6.95
N GLY A 147 -0.13 11.09 -7.23
CA GLY A 147 -0.89 11.75 -8.28
C GLY A 147 -1.41 10.80 -9.37
N PRO A 148 -2.50 11.21 -10.06
CA PRO A 148 -3.15 10.37 -11.06
C PRO A 148 -2.41 10.39 -12.40
N LEU A 149 -2.42 9.25 -13.08
CA LEU A 149 -2.01 9.08 -14.47
C LEU A 149 -3.25 9.10 -15.36
N THR A 150 -3.64 10.30 -15.83
CA THR A 150 -4.88 10.47 -16.59
C THR A 150 -4.82 11.61 -17.59
N ASN A 151 -5.53 11.44 -18.71
CA ASN A 151 -5.83 12.52 -19.67
C ASN A 151 -7.29 12.98 -19.58
N GLU A 152 -8.05 12.46 -18.61
CA GLU A 152 -9.48 12.71 -18.42
C GLU A 152 -9.76 13.24 -17.02
N GLY A 153 -11.00 13.68 -16.79
CA GLY A 153 -11.47 14.17 -15.50
C GLY A 153 -11.40 15.69 -15.37
N THR A 154 -11.99 16.18 -14.29
CA THR A 154 -11.98 17.60 -13.92
C THR A 154 -11.02 17.79 -12.77
N PRO A 155 -10.09 18.76 -12.85
CA PRO A 155 -9.14 18.99 -11.76
C PRO A 155 -9.86 19.39 -10.47
N ALA A 156 -9.42 18.84 -9.34
CA ALA A 156 -9.86 19.25 -8.03
C ALA A 156 -9.55 20.73 -7.76
N VAL A 157 -10.40 21.40 -7.01
CA VAL A 157 -10.19 22.80 -6.62
C VAL A 157 -9.38 22.83 -5.33
N LYS A 158 -8.06 22.77 -5.45
CA LYS A 158 -7.10 22.85 -4.34
C LYS A 158 -5.80 23.49 -4.82
N SER A 159 -4.91 23.88 -3.91
CA SER A 159 -3.67 24.62 -4.21
C SER A 159 -2.73 23.81 -5.11
N TYR A 160 -2.62 22.52 -4.88
CA TYR A 160 -1.73 21.61 -5.60
C TYR A 160 -2.54 20.47 -6.20
N THR A 161 -2.74 20.49 -7.53
CA THR A 161 -3.42 19.43 -8.29
C THR A 161 -2.40 18.80 -9.23
N MET A 162 -2.14 17.51 -9.06
CA MET A 162 -1.14 16.77 -9.84
C MET A 162 -1.76 16.08 -11.05
N ARG A 163 -0.98 15.96 -12.14
CA ARG A 163 -1.38 15.21 -13.33
C ARG A 163 -0.18 14.62 -14.06
N GLY A 164 -0.26 13.33 -14.39
CA GLY A 164 0.63 12.65 -15.33
C GLY A 164 -0.11 12.11 -16.55
N ASP A 165 0.57 12.02 -17.70
CA ASP A 165 0.06 11.29 -18.85
C ASP A 165 0.11 9.79 -18.55
N PRO A 166 -0.94 8.98 -18.86
CA PRO A 166 -0.95 7.53 -18.61
C PRO A 166 0.26 6.78 -19.15
N LYS A 167 0.87 7.24 -20.25
CA LYS A 167 2.07 6.62 -20.82
C LYS A 167 3.30 6.68 -19.89
N LEU A 168 3.33 7.61 -18.94
CA LEU A 168 4.43 7.75 -17.97
C LEU A 168 4.46 6.57 -16.99
N VAL A 169 3.42 5.73 -16.92
CA VAL A 169 3.43 4.46 -16.19
C VAL A 169 4.59 3.57 -16.62
N ASN A 170 5.07 3.67 -17.87
CA ASN A 170 6.21 2.88 -18.38
C ASN A 170 7.53 3.19 -17.65
N ILE A 171 7.62 4.29 -16.91
CA ILE A 171 8.76 4.59 -16.04
C ILE A 171 8.94 3.51 -14.96
N LEU A 172 7.84 2.99 -14.41
CA LEU A 172 7.87 2.01 -13.33
C LEU A 172 8.57 0.70 -13.75
N PRO A 173 8.12 -0.03 -14.79
CA PRO A 173 8.81 -1.24 -15.22
C PRO A 173 10.19 -0.94 -15.83
N ALA A 174 10.40 0.21 -16.48
CA ALA A 174 11.74 0.61 -16.94
C ALA A 174 12.71 0.84 -15.78
N GLY A 175 12.21 1.20 -14.61
CA GLY A 175 12.94 1.37 -13.36
C GLY A 175 13.01 0.13 -12.48
N SER A 176 12.42 -1.01 -12.89
CA SER A 176 12.27 -2.21 -12.04
C SER A 176 11.52 -1.89 -10.73
N VAL A 177 10.32 -1.32 -10.86
CA VAL A 177 9.40 -1.09 -9.74
C VAL A 177 8.24 -2.07 -9.85
N GLU A 178 8.08 -2.95 -8.86
CA GLU A 178 7.08 -4.01 -8.85
C GLU A 178 5.76 -3.58 -8.25
N CYS A 179 5.77 -2.62 -7.31
CA CYS A 179 4.58 -2.21 -6.58
C CYS A 179 4.55 -0.71 -6.29
N VAL A 180 3.34 -0.14 -6.29
CA VAL A 180 3.15 1.25 -5.88
C VAL A 180 2.00 1.39 -4.87
N SER A 181 2.16 2.28 -3.89
CA SER A 181 1.02 2.85 -3.18
C SER A 181 0.35 3.89 -4.07
N ILE A 182 -0.98 3.82 -4.18
CA ILE A 182 -1.81 4.86 -4.77
C ILE A 182 -2.80 5.42 -3.74
N ALA A 183 -2.50 5.27 -2.44
CA ALA A 183 -3.24 5.82 -1.31
C ALA A 183 -2.56 7.11 -0.86
N ASN A 184 -2.97 8.25 -1.40
CA ASN A 184 -2.41 9.57 -1.07
C ASN A 184 -3.40 10.69 -1.40
N ASN A 185 -3.16 11.87 -0.84
CA ASN A 185 -4.03 13.04 -1.01
C ASN A 185 -4.13 13.59 -2.45
N HIS A 186 -3.34 13.07 -3.39
CA HIS A 186 -3.40 13.38 -4.81
C HIS A 186 -4.11 12.33 -5.67
N THR A 187 -4.51 11.21 -5.07
CA THR A 187 -5.17 10.09 -5.77
C THR A 187 -6.38 10.52 -6.58
N TYR A 188 -7.21 11.41 -6.02
CA TYR A 188 -8.45 11.88 -6.61
C TYR A 188 -8.36 13.29 -7.19
N ASP A 189 -7.18 13.79 -7.55
CA ASP A 189 -6.99 15.11 -8.14
C ASP A 189 -7.80 15.35 -9.43
N PHE A 190 -8.17 14.27 -10.11
CA PHE A 190 -9.07 14.27 -11.28
C PHE A 190 -10.32 13.41 -11.04
N GLY A 191 -10.73 13.27 -9.78
CA GLY A 191 -11.90 12.49 -9.37
C GLY A 191 -11.76 10.99 -9.65
N GLN A 192 -12.87 10.27 -9.55
CA GLN A 192 -12.90 8.81 -9.71
C GLN A 192 -12.34 8.35 -11.08
N ILE A 193 -12.58 9.13 -12.15
CA ILE A 193 -12.06 8.77 -13.48
C ILE A 193 -10.53 8.83 -13.54
N GLY A 194 -9.91 9.80 -12.83
CA GLY A 194 -8.45 9.88 -12.69
C GLY A 194 -7.89 8.65 -11.98
N TYR A 195 -8.51 8.25 -10.87
CA TYR A 195 -8.16 7.04 -10.12
C TYR A 195 -8.25 5.77 -10.97
N GLU A 196 -9.39 5.57 -11.64
CA GLU A 196 -9.60 4.39 -12.51
C GLU A 196 -8.64 4.35 -13.71
N ASN A 197 -8.29 5.50 -14.28
CA ASN A 197 -7.31 5.57 -15.37
C ASN A 197 -5.90 5.22 -14.87
N THR A 198 -5.54 5.65 -13.66
CA THR A 198 -4.27 5.27 -13.01
C THR A 198 -4.19 3.75 -12.81
N LYS A 199 -5.24 3.13 -12.27
CA LYS A 199 -5.32 1.67 -12.12
C LYS A 199 -5.17 0.95 -13.45
N LYS A 200 -5.89 1.39 -14.50
CA LYS A 200 -5.77 0.82 -15.86
C LYS A 200 -4.36 0.97 -16.44
N ALA A 201 -3.71 2.11 -16.18
CA ALA A 201 -2.32 2.30 -16.61
C ALA A 201 -1.39 1.30 -15.93
N LEU A 202 -1.48 1.14 -14.59
CA LEU A 202 -0.72 0.17 -13.81
C LEU A 202 -0.98 -1.27 -14.27
N ASP A 203 -2.25 -1.65 -14.46
CA ASP A 203 -2.64 -2.97 -14.98
C ASP A 203 -2.01 -3.25 -16.37
N SER A 204 -1.89 -2.22 -17.22
CA SER A 204 -1.36 -2.37 -18.59
C SER A 204 0.12 -2.72 -18.62
N VAL A 205 0.86 -2.45 -17.55
CA VAL A 205 2.30 -2.72 -17.44
C VAL A 205 2.63 -3.79 -16.38
N GLY A 206 1.59 -4.32 -15.71
CA GLY A 206 1.74 -5.39 -14.72
C GLY A 206 2.36 -4.96 -13.39
N VAL A 207 2.38 -3.68 -13.06
CA VAL A 207 2.84 -3.16 -11.77
C VAL A 207 1.72 -3.32 -10.74
N ALA A 208 2.03 -3.95 -9.61
CA ALA A 208 1.08 -4.14 -8.52
C ALA A 208 0.79 -2.80 -7.81
N TYR A 209 -0.41 -2.67 -7.24
CA TYR A 209 -0.79 -1.47 -6.50
C TYR A 209 -1.82 -1.78 -5.41
N ALA A 210 -1.90 -0.91 -4.42
CA ALA A 210 -3.01 -0.85 -3.48
C ALA A 210 -3.45 0.61 -3.28
N GLY A 211 -4.77 0.83 -3.26
CA GLY A 211 -5.40 2.11 -2.93
C GLY A 211 -5.63 2.26 -1.43
N ASP A 212 -6.38 3.30 -1.03
CA ASP A 212 -6.65 3.59 0.37
C ASP A 212 -7.44 2.46 1.04
N ALA A 213 -6.91 1.97 2.17
CA ALA A 213 -7.41 0.83 2.92
C ALA A 213 -7.59 -0.45 2.06
N GLU A 214 -6.92 -0.55 0.90
CA GLU A 214 -6.90 -1.77 0.08
C GLU A 214 -5.68 -2.64 0.42
N ILE A 215 -5.84 -3.95 0.30
CA ILE A 215 -4.78 -4.94 0.47
C ILE A 215 -4.39 -5.56 -0.88
N ARG A 216 -3.12 -5.91 -1.00
CA ARG A 216 -2.59 -6.62 -2.17
C ARG A 216 -1.61 -7.70 -1.73
N LEU A 217 -1.74 -8.91 -2.25
CA LEU A 217 -0.71 -9.94 -2.14
C LEU A 217 0.12 -9.92 -3.43
N VAL A 218 1.44 -9.82 -3.29
CA VAL A 218 2.41 -9.85 -4.39
C VAL A 218 3.36 -11.02 -4.13
N GLU A 219 3.66 -11.78 -5.16
CA GLU A 219 4.67 -12.85 -5.11
C GLU A 219 5.85 -12.46 -5.98
N THR A 220 7.05 -12.42 -5.40
CA THR A 220 8.28 -12.10 -6.14
C THR A 220 8.66 -13.26 -7.08
N GLU A 221 9.55 -13.02 -8.04
CA GLU A 221 10.04 -14.07 -8.96
C GLU A 221 10.68 -15.25 -8.22
N ARG A 222 11.29 -15.00 -7.05
CA ARG A 222 11.88 -16.04 -6.20
C ARG A 222 10.90 -16.65 -5.20
N GLY A 223 9.60 -16.31 -5.30
CA GLY A 223 8.52 -16.92 -4.52
C GLY A 223 8.35 -16.40 -3.09
N LEU A 224 8.87 -15.21 -2.74
CA LEU A 224 8.53 -14.53 -1.48
C LEU A 224 7.15 -13.88 -1.63
N LYS A 225 6.25 -14.15 -0.68
CA LYS A 225 4.89 -13.57 -0.67
C LYS A 225 4.83 -12.35 0.24
N ILE A 226 4.57 -11.21 -0.36
CA ILE A 226 4.52 -9.90 0.29
C ILE A 226 3.09 -9.42 0.32
N GLY A 227 2.55 -9.21 1.52
CA GLY A 227 1.26 -8.54 1.73
C GLY A 227 1.48 -7.03 1.84
N VAL A 228 0.70 -6.25 1.11
CA VAL A 228 0.75 -4.79 1.13
C VAL A 228 -0.62 -4.25 1.53
N LEU A 229 -0.65 -3.34 2.51
CA LEU A 229 -1.79 -2.51 2.90
C LEU A 229 -1.37 -1.05 2.71
N CYS A 230 -2.15 -0.27 1.96
CA CYS A 230 -1.91 1.16 1.78
C CYS A 230 -3.00 2.00 2.44
N VAL A 231 -2.62 3.13 3.04
CA VAL A 231 -3.52 3.98 3.84
C VAL A 231 -3.22 5.44 3.58
N GLU A 232 -4.27 6.23 3.32
CA GLU A 232 -4.22 7.69 3.29
C GLU A 232 -4.69 8.26 4.64
N PHE A 233 -3.81 8.94 5.36
CA PHE A 233 -3.98 9.61 6.65
C PHE A 233 -4.48 8.73 7.80
N TYR A 234 -5.64 8.09 7.68
CA TYR A 234 -6.29 7.40 8.79
C TYR A 234 -6.91 6.07 8.35
N ILE A 235 -6.76 5.08 9.20
CA ILE A 235 -7.49 3.80 9.10
C ILE A 235 -8.08 3.45 10.47
N ASP A 236 -9.27 2.91 10.49
CA ASP A 236 -9.86 2.34 11.70
C ASP A 236 -8.93 1.21 12.24
N PRO A 237 -8.52 1.25 13.53
CA PRO A 237 -7.58 0.28 14.08
C PRO A 237 -8.04 -1.18 13.95
N ASP A 238 -9.34 -1.46 14.12
CA ASP A 238 -9.89 -2.82 13.99
C ASP A 238 -9.85 -3.28 12.52
N LEU A 239 -10.09 -2.36 11.58
CA LEU A 239 -9.95 -2.63 10.14
C LEU A 239 -8.49 -2.93 9.80
N MET A 240 -7.54 -2.13 10.27
CA MET A 240 -6.10 -2.36 10.04
C MET A 240 -5.67 -3.74 10.54
N VAL A 241 -6.04 -4.09 11.78
CA VAL A 241 -5.75 -5.42 12.36
C VAL A 241 -6.36 -6.53 11.51
N SER A 242 -7.61 -6.38 11.07
CA SER A 242 -8.29 -7.39 10.27
C SER A 242 -7.66 -7.57 8.88
N GLN A 243 -7.23 -6.49 8.24
CA GLN A 243 -6.57 -6.55 6.93
C GLN A 243 -5.16 -7.14 7.00
N ILE A 244 -4.39 -6.83 8.05
CA ILE A 244 -3.09 -7.47 8.31
C ILE A 244 -3.29 -8.97 8.53
N ALA A 245 -4.31 -9.37 9.30
CA ALA A 245 -4.64 -10.76 9.53
C ALA A 245 -5.08 -11.46 8.23
N GLU A 246 -5.86 -10.79 7.38
CA GLU A 246 -6.30 -11.32 6.08
C GLU A 246 -5.11 -11.55 5.14
N LEU A 247 -4.15 -10.61 5.06
CA LEU A 247 -2.93 -10.79 4.27
C LEU A 247 -2.14 -12.02 4.72
N LYS A 248 -1.99 -12.23 6.03
CA LYS A 248 -1.34 -13.43 6.58
C LYS A 248 -2.13 -14.70 6.27
N TYR A 249 -3.46 -14.64 6.34
CA TYR A 249 -4.32 -15.77 5.97
C TYR A 249 -4.19 -16.13 4.48
N GLN A 250 -4.00 -15.13 3.61
CA GLN A 250 -3.70 -15.34 2.19
C GLN A 250 -2.29 -15.89 1.94
N GLY A 251 -1.47 -15.99 2.96
CA GLY A 251 -0.13 -16.57 2.91
C GLY A 251 1.01 -15.56 2.76
N ALA A 252 0.77 -14.28 3.08
CA ALA A 252 1.85 -13.30 3.15
C ALA A 252 2.89 -13.71 4.20
N GLU A 253 4.13 -13.78 3.79
CA GLU A 253 5.30 -14.09 4.64
C GLU A 253 5.86 -12.80 5.27
N ILE A 254 5.75 -11.69 4.55
CA ILE A 254 6.07 -10.33 4.99
C ILE A 254 4.84 -9.45 4.76
N VAL A 255 4.49 -8.61 5.73
CA VAL A 255 3.43 -7.61 5.62
C VAL A 255 4.03 -6.22 5.70
N ILE A 256 3.76 -5.41 4.68
CA ILE A 256 4.14 -4.00 4.57
C ILE A 256 2.86 -3.16 4.73
N VAL A 257 2.88 -2.18 5.64
CA VAL A 257 1.83 -1.17 5.72
C VAL A 257 2.40 0.17 5.27
N SER A 258 1.90 0.69 4.16
CA SER A 258 2.31 1.98 3.60
C SER A 258 1.34 3.07 4.04
N PHE A 259 1.85 4.13 4.65
CA PHE A 259 1.06 5.28 5.11
C PHE A 259 1.46 6.56 4.39
N HIS A 260 0.47 7.32 3.94
CA HIS A 260 0.63 8.68 3.48
C HIS A 260 0.10 9.62 4.58
N TRP A 261 0.98 10.15 5.42
CA TRP A 261 0.66 10.72 6.73
C TRP A 261 1.58 11.84 7.19
N GLY A 262 1.29 12.42 8.36
CA GLY A 262 2.16 13.40 9.02
C GLY A 262 1.96 14.82 8.48
N ILE A 263 2.94 15.69 8.66
CA ILE A 263 2.88 17.11 8.34
C ILE A 263 3.98 17.45 7.34
N GLN A 264 3.64 18.12 6.24
CA GLN A 264 4.58 18.54 5.20
C GLN A 264 5.71 19.39 5.76
N GLY A 265 6.93 19.17 5.26
CA GLY A 265 8.13 19.90 5.65
C GLY A 265 8.64 19.64 7.07
N THR A 266 8.03 18.71 7.82
CA THR A 266 8.38 18.44 9.22
C THR A 266 9.34 17.26 9.33
N TYR A 267 10.58 17.52 9.77
CA TYR A 267 11.63 16.49 9.91
C TYR A 267 11.43 15.54 11.09
N ARG A 268 10.59 15.89 12.04
CA ARG A 268 10.24 15.04 13.18
C ARG A 268 8.86 14.46 12.95
N HIS A 269 8.75 13.14 13.00
CA HIS A 269 7.46 12.48 12.96
C HIS A 269 6.59 12.89 14.16
N THR A 270 5.29 12.87 13.99
CA THR A 270 4.30 13.20 15.02
C THR A 270 4.10 12.03 15.99
N TYR A 271 3.45 12.32 17.12
CA TYR A 271 3.02 11.27 18.05
C TYR A 271 2.04 10.27 17.36
N ASP A 272 1.13 10.79 16.55
CA ASP A 272 0.12 9.96 15.87
C ASP A 272 0.78 9.00 14.87
N GLN A 273 1.80 9.46 14.12
CA GLN A 273 2.58 8.56 13.25
C GLN A 273 3.20 7.41 14.06
N SER A 274 3.79 7.69 15.23
CA SER A 274 4.38 6.64 16.07
C SER A 274 3.33 5.68 16.60
N ALA A 275 2.22 6.20 17.12
CA ALA A 275 1.16 5.39 17.71
C ALA A 275 0.56 4.41 16.69
N VAL A 276 0.28 4.89 15.47
CA VAL A 276 -0.27 4.06 14.40
C VAL A 276 0.76 3.07 13.86
N ALA A 277 2.04 3.49 13.72
CA ALA A 277 3.11 2.60 13.31
C ALA A 277 3.30 1.43 14.27
N TYR A 278 3.33 1.72 15.58
CA TYR A 278 3.47 0.69 16.60
C TYR A 278 2.27 -0.26 16.60
N ALA A 279 1.06 0.28 16.46
CA ALA A 279 -0.15 -0.54 16.36
C ALA A 279 -0.12 -1.47 15.13
N ALA A 280 0.39 -1.01 13.99
CA ALA A 280 0.54 -1.84 12.79
C ALA A 280 1.56 -2.98 13.01
N ILE A 281 2.73 -2.69 13.60
CA ILE A 281 3.73 -3.72 13.93
C ILE A 281 3.16 -4.70 14.98
N ASP A 282 2.52 -4.22 16.03
CA ASP A 282 1.91 -5.07 17.06
C ASP A 282 0.77 -5.95 16.50
N ALA A 283 0.05 -5.48 15.46
CA ALA A 283 -0.93 -6.27 14.71
C ALA A 283 -0.25 -7.32 13.81
N GLY A 284 1.07 -7.22 13.62
CA GLY A 284 1.89 -8.19 12.91
C GLY A 284 2.34 -7.76 11.53
N ALA A 285 2.35 -6.47 11.21
CA ALA A 285 3.13 -5.96 10.10
C ALA A 285 4.63 -6.13 10.41
N ASN A 286 5.44 -6.31 9.37
CA ASN A 286 6.88 -6.40 9.48
C ASN A 286 7.55 -5.07 9.17
N ILE A 287 6.94 -4.29 8.26
CA ILE A 287 7.47 -3.01 7.80
C ILE A 287 6.34 -1.99 7.78
N VAL A 288 6.59 -0.82 8.34
CA VAL A 288 5.78 0.39 8.15
C VAL A 288 6.58 1.36 7.29
N TYR A 289 5.98 1.86 6.23
CA TYR A 289 6.61 2.65 5.20
C TYR A 289 5.81 3.93 4.91
N GLY A 290 6.39 5.11 5.21
CA GLY A 290 5.68 6.37 5.28
C GLY A 290 6.05 7.38 4.19
N HIS A 291 5.05 8.24 3.86
CA HIS A 291 5.04 9.24 2.80
C HIS A 291 4.32 10.52 3.24
N HIS A 292 4.29 11.56 2.43
CA HIS A 292 3.61 12.84 2.60
C HIS A 292 4.46 13.99 3.20
N PRO A 293 5.35 13.81 4.20
CA PRO A 293 6.11 14.95 4.70
C PRO A 293 7.01 15.62 3.68
N HIS A 294 7.27 14.99 2.52
CA HIS A 294 8.15 15.46 1.44
C HIS A 294 9.58 15.78 1.89
N VAL A 295 9.93 15.38 3.10
CA VAL A 295 11.26 15.42 3.71
C VAL A 295 11.55 14.09 4.40
N LEU A 296 12.84 13.76 4.54
CA LEU A 296 13.24 12.58 5.29
C LEU A 296 12.86 12.71 6.77
N GLN A 297 12.23 11.68 7.31
CA GLN A 297 12.05 11.47 8.74
C GLN A 297 12.84 10.22 9.17
N ARG A 298 12.94 10.00 10.49
CA ARG A 298 13.77 8.92 11.05
C ARG A 298 13.30 7.52 10.61
N MET A 299 14.22 6.57 10.72
CA MET A 299 13.94 5.14 10.75
C MET A 299 13.95 4.64 12.19
N GLU A 300 13.20 3.61 12.50
CA GLU A 300 13.10 3.02 13.82
C GLU A 300 12.86 1.51 13.74
N GLU A 301 13.58 0.76 14.58
CA GLU A 301 13.24 -0.63 14.85
C GLU A 301 12.31 -0.69 16.05
N TYR A 302 11.16 -1.34 15.91
CA TYR A 302 10.19 -1.52 16.97
C TYR A 302 9.64 -2.95 16.96
N ASN A 303 9.73 -3.65 18.08
CA ASN A 303 9.17 -4.99 18.31
C ASN A 303 9.48 -6.01 17.18
N GLY A 304 10.71 -5.94 16.63
CA GLY A 304 11.18 -6.80 15.52
C GLY A 304 10.71 -6.40 14.12
N GLY A 305 9.99 -5.28 13.99
CA GLY A 305 9.63 -4.66 12.72
C GLY A 305 10.43 -3.39 12.47
N MET A 306 10.41 -2.92 11.23
CA MET A 306 11.07 -1.67 10.80
C MET A 306 10.04 -0.61 10.44
N ILE A 307 10.29 0.63 10.85
CA ILE A 307 9.46 1.80 10.55
C ILE A 307 10.31 2.84 9.84
N TYR A 308 9.90 3.21 8.64
CA TYR A 308 10.44 4.31 7.85
C TYR A 308 9.39 5.42 7.84
N TYR A 309 9.51 6.43 8.71
CA TYR A 309 8.44 7.43 8.89
C TYR A 309 8.20 8.30 7.66
N SER A 310 9.25 8.65 6.90
CA SER A 310 9.17 9.27 5.59
C SER A 310 10.52 9.16 4.87
N LEU A 311 10.48 8.80 3.59
CA LEU A 311 11.66 8.81 2.72
C LEU A 311 11.76 10.07 1.85
N GLY A 312 10.89 11.07 2.09
CA GLY A 312 10.87 12.34 1.36
C GLY A 312 10.44 12.18 -0.10
N ASN A 313 10.69 13.21 -0.89
CA ASN A 313 10.51 13.12 -2.34
C ASN A 313 11.56 12.19 -2.97
N PHE A 314 11.21 11.56 -4.11
CA PHE A 314 12.16 10.76 -4.87
C PHE A 314 12.19 11.23 -6.34
N SER A 315 11.51 10.56 -7.28
CA SER A 315 11.35 11.12 -8.62
C SER A 315 10.09 11.98 -8.66
N PHE A 316 10.24 13.25 -8.26
CA PHE A 316 9.11 14.10 -7.91
C PHE A 316 8.92 15.22 -8.92
N GLY A 317 7.96 15.04 -9.85
CA GLY A 317 7.62 16.04 -10.88
C GLY A 317 6.72 17.19 -10.40
N GLY A 318 6.26 17.15 -9.14
CA GLY A 318 5.38 18.16 -8.56
C GLY A 318 6.05 19.51 -8.28
N ASN A 319 7.38 19.54 -8.15
CA ASN A 319 8.14 20.75 -7.88
C ASN A 319 9.54 20.69 -8.52
N ASP A 320 9.88 21.65 -9.34
CA ASP A 320 11.20 21.77 -10.00
C ASP A 320 12.27 22.47 -9.12
N ASN A 321 11.86 23.06 -8.00
CA ASN A 321 12.75 23.71 -7.05
C ASN A 321 12.29 23.52 -5.59
N PRO A 322 12.22 22.27 -5.09
CA PRO A 322 11.81 22.02 -3.72
C PRO A 322 12.82 22.59 -2.72
N ALA A 323 12.34 22.90 -1.52
CA ALA A 323 13.20 23.45 -0.46
C ALA A 323 14.17 22.41 0.12
N ASP A 324 13.85 21.12 0.01
CA ASP A 324 14.72 20.00 0.40
C ASP A 324 14.95 19.05 -0.78
N PHE A 325 16.21 18.72 -1.03
CA PHE A 325 16.63 17.78 -2.08
C PHE A 325 17.06 16.44 -1.50
N ASP A 326 17.02 16.25 -0.18
CA ASP A 326 17.49 15.03 0.46
C ASP A 326 16.42 13.94 0.38
N THR A 327 16.86 12.76 0.01
CA THR A 327 16.03 11.55 -0.06
C THR A 327 16.90 10.33 0.21
N ALA A 328 16.31 9.16 0.24
CA ALA A 328 17.05 7.91 0.42
C ALA A 328 16.34 6.74 -0.26
N ILE A 329 17.12 5.73 -0.59
CA ILE A 329 16.66 4.37 -0.84
C ILE A 329 16.92 3.57 0.43
N ILE A 330 16.00 2.72 0.81
CA ILE A 330 16.20 1.72 1.86
C ILE A 330 16.26 0.35 1.23
N SER A 331 17.38 -0.36 1.44
CA SER A 331 17.53 -1.75 1.06
C SER A 331 17.38 -2.61 2.31
N GLN A 332 16.28 -3.34 2.43
CA GLN A 332 15.91 -4.17 3.58
C GLN A 332 16.03 -5.64 3.22
N GLN A 333 16.85 -6.39 3.93
CA GLN A 333 16.91 -7.83 3.78
C GLN A 333 15.73 -8.52 4.48
N VAL A 334 15.24 -9.57 3.86
CA VAL A 334 14.29 -10.53 4.41
C VAL A 334 14.92 -11.90 4.35
N ILE A 335 14.95 -12.62 5.44
CA ILE A 335 15.58 -13.94 5.55
C ILE A 335 14.49 -14.98 5.80
N ARG A 336 14.37 -15.94 4.87
CA ARG A 336 13.60 -17.15 5.08
C ARG A 336 14.52 -18.22 5.61
N ASP A 337 14.39 -18.57 6.87
CA ASP A 337 15.20 -19.60 7.54
C ASP A 337 14.82 -21.01 7.06
N ILE A 338 15.66 -21.97 7.32
CA ILE A 338 15.50 -23.38 6.85
C ILE A 338 14.20 -24.01 7.34
N ASP A 339 13.68 -23.58 8.49
CA ASP A 339 12.42 -24.06 9.05
C ASP A 339 11.18 -23.38 8.42
N GLY A 340 11.38 -22.48 7.46
CA GLY A 340 10.34 -21.71 6.77
C GLY A 340 9.88 -20.46 7.53
N SER A 341 10.45 -20.15 8.68
CA SER A 341 10.19 -18.88 9.36
C SER A 341 10.83 -17.72 8.61
N VAL A 342 10.17 -16.54 8.63
CA VAL A 342 10.64 -15.36 7.93
C VAL A 342 10.85 -14.21 8.91
N ARG A 343 11.97 -13.52 8.77
CA ARG A 343 12.36 -12.39 9.61
C ARG A 343 13.07 -11.31 8.79
N LEU A 344 13.13 -10.11 9.34
CA LEU A 344 13.96 -9.05 8.77
C LEU A 344 15.45 -9.32 9.05
N GLY A 345 16.29 -8.99 8.08
CA GLY A 345 17.74 -8.99 8.16
C GLY A 345 18.28 -7.55 8.19
N ASP A 346 19.47 -7.36 7.61
CA ASP A 346 20.13 -6.06 7.58
C ASP A 346 19.31 -5.02 6.82
N CYS A 347 19.28 -3.79 7.36
CA CYS A 347 18.71 -2.62 6.72
C CYS A 347 19.83 -1.66 6.31
N THR A 348 19.95 -1.36 5.02
CA THR A 348 21.00 -0.49 4.49
C THR A 348 20.38 0.72 3.83
N PRO A 349 20.45 1.91 4.45
CA PRO A 349 20.06 3.15 3.80
C PRO A 349 21.11 3.56 2.75
N VAL A 350 20.63 4.05 1.62
CA VAL A 350 21.44 4.63 0.55
C VAL A 350 21.06 6.11 0.44
N PRO A 351 21.84 7.02 1.01
CA PRO A 351 21.59 8.45 0.91
C PRO A 351 21.57 8.92 -0.54
N CYS A 352 20.55 9.68 -0.91
CA CYS A 352 20.34 10.19 -2.25
C CYS A 352 19.92 11.66 -2.20
N ARG A 353 20.02 12.32 -3.36
CA ARG A 353 19.33 13.57 -3.64
C ARG A 353 18.32 13.32 -4.75
N ILE A 354 17.22 14.04 -4.73
CA ILE A 354 16.14 13.91 -5.74
C ILE A 354 16.56 14.35 -7.15
N SER A 355 17.77 14.88 -7.30
CA SER A 355 18.30 15.47 -8.54
C SER A 355 19.77 15.13 -8.72
N SER A 356 20.19 14.96 -9.97
CA SER A 356 21.60 14.80 -10.34
C SER A 356 22.39 16.12 -10.38
N ILE A 357 21.69 17.26 -10.27
CA ILE A 357 22.26 18.62 -10.29
C ILE A 357 21.85 19.44 -9.08
N ASP A 358 22.69 20.44 -8.69
CA ASP A 358 22.54 21.13 -7.40
C ASP A 358 21.49 22.26 -7.36
N ARG A 359 21.04 22.78 -8.50
CA ARG A 359 20.31 24.04 -8.53
C ARG A 359 18.84 23.93 -8.87
N ARG A 360 18.41 22.77 -9.28
CA ARG A 360 17.08 22.51 -9.77
C ARG A 360 16.82 21.02 -9.72
N ASN A 361 15.59 20.63 -9.54
CA ASN A 361 15.19 19.23 -9.69
C ASN A 361 15.20 18.89 -11.18
N ASP A 362 16.03 17.92 -11.58
CA ASP A 362 16.02 17.33 -12.91
C ASP A 362 15.30 15.96 -12.93
N PHE A 363 14.64 15.64 -11.81
CA PHE A 363 13.80 14.45 -11.64
C PHE A 363 14.55 13.11 -11.72
N GLN A 364 15.87 13.14 -11.53
CA GLN A 364 16.72 11.96 -11.52
C GLN A 364 17.37 11.79 -10.14
N PRO A 365 16.74 11.03 -9.22
CA PRO A 365 17.33 10.71 -7.92
C PRO A 365 18.71 10.11 -8.08
N THR A 366 19.68 10.68 -7.35
CA THR A 366 21.08 10.32 -7.51
C THR A 366 21.72 10.05 -6.16
N PRO A 367 22.36 8.89 -5.96
CA PRO A 367 23.05 8.54 -4.72
C PRO A 367 24.22 9.47 -4.45
N VAL A 368 24.45 9.75 -3.16
CA VAL A 368 25.59 10.55 -2.68
C VAL A 368 26.63 9.66 -2.01
N GLY A 369 27.91 9.94 -2.25
CA GLY A 369 29.00 9.21 -1.61
C GLY A 369 29.21 9.66 -0.16
N GLU A 370 29.89 8.82 0.63
CA GLU A 370 30.20 9.09 2.04
C GLU A 370 31.06 10.35 2.26
N ASP A 371 31.81 10.77 1.26
CA ASP A 371 32.62 11.99 1.25
C ASP A 371 31.87 13.24 0.84
N SER A 372 30.57 13.12 0.50
CA SER A 372 29.70 14.22 0.15
C SER A 372 29.27 15.01 1.38
N GLU A 373 29.19 16.34 1.26
CA GLU A 373 28.62 17.22 2.28
C GLU A 373 27.14 16.90 2.62
N TYR A 374 26.44 16.21 1.71
CA TYR A 374 25.05 15.82 1.88
C TYR A 374 24.88 14.53 2.71
N TYR A 375 25.88 13.65 2.69
CA TYR A 375 25.79 12.31 3.29
C TYR A 375 25.43 12.37 4.78
N GLU A 376 26.23 13.08 5.57
CA GLU A 376 26.03 13.20 7.02
C GLU A 376 24.68 13.87 7.36
N ARG A 377 24.25 14.84 6.55
CA ARG A 377 22.96 15.51 6.74
C ARG A 377 21.80 14.53 6.50
N ILE A 378 21.83 13.77 5.42
CA ILE A 378 20.81 12.78 5.09
C ILE A 378 20.77 11.68 6.16
N MET A 379 21.92 11.14 6.54
CA MET A 379 22.03 10.14 7.60
C MET A 379 21.52 10.68 8.95
N SER A 380 21.77 11.96 9.26
CA SER A 380 21.25 12.56 10.50
C SER A 380 19.72 12.64 10.53
N LYS A 381 19.07 12.86 9.37
CA LYS A 381 17.61 12.82 9.23
C LYS A 381 17.09 11.39 9.45
N LEU A 382 17.67 10.42 8.78
CA LEU A 382 17.29 9.00 8.90
C LEU A 382 17.52 8.45 10.33
N ASN A 383 18.57 8.89 11.01
CA ASN A 383 18.87 8.50 12.39
C ASN A 383 18.09 9.32 13.44
N GLY A 384 17.29 10.31 13.02
CA GLY A 384 16.51 11.16 13.92
C GLY A 384 17.35 12.15 14.76
N THR A 385 18.60 12.41 14.38
CA THR A 385 19.50 13.35 15.07
C THR A 385 19.56 14.74 14.41
N TYR A 386 18.90 14.92 13.28
CA TYR A 386 18.79 16.20 12.59
C TYR A 386 18.09 17.25 13.46
N SER A 387 18.73 18.42 13.64
CA SER A 387 18.26 19.50 14.50
C SER A 387 17.92 20.78 13.74
N GLY A 388 17.89 20.74 12.42
CA GLY A 388 17.48 21.88 11.59
C GLY A 388 16.01 22.25 11.80
N PRO A 389 15.62 23.49 11.43
CA PRO A 389 14.23 23.91 11.48
C PRO A 389 13.39 23.14 10.44
N ASN A 390 12.10 22.97 10.73
CA ASN A 390 11.15 22.52 9.72
C ASN A 390 11.06 23.51 8.56
N LEU A 391 10.63 23.03 7.39
CA LEU A 391 10.39 23.89 6.24
C LEU A 391 9.10 24.68 6.46
N ASP A 392 9.12 25.94 6.02
CA ASP A 392 7.88 26.72 5.84
C ASP A 392 7.27 26.32 4.48
N THR A 393 6.28 25.46 4.53
CA THR A 393 5.62 24.96 3.31
C THR A 393 4.51 25.88 2.82
N GLY A 394 4.12 26.90 3.64
CA GLY A 394 2.99 27.77 3.34
C GLY A 394 1.69 26.99 3.14
N SER A 395 1.61 25.78 3.69
CA SER A 395 0.53 24.85 3.44
C SER A 395 -0.75 25.27 4.15
N ASP A 396 -1.87 25.03 3.48
CA ASP A 396 -3.22 25.17 4.00
C ASP A 396 -3.54 24.13 5.11
N ASP A 397 -2.53 23.34 5.54
CA ASP A 397 -2.63 22.33 6.61
C ASP A 397 -2.78 22.95 8.02
N GLU A 398 -2.93 24.28 8.13
CA GLU A 398 -3.17 24.96 9.42
C GLU A 398 -4.50 24.55 10.09
N GLU A 399 -5.47 23.97 9.37
CA GLU A 399 -6.72 23.52 10.00
C GLU A 399 -6.57 22.21 10.79
N GLU A 400 -5.60 21.35 10.45
CA GLU A 400 -5.38 20.08 11.16
C GLU A 400 -4.39 20.19 12.34
N THR A 401 -3.51 21.21 12.32
CA THR A 401 -2.47 21.42 13.33
C THR A 401 -2.99 22.06 14.63
N THR A 402 -4.11 22.73 14.62
CA THR A 402 -4.64 23.42 15.83
C THR A 402 -5.20 22.47 16.88
N ALA A 403 -5.61 21.27 16.52
CA ALA A 403 -6.08 20.26 17.47
C ALA A 403 -4.94 19.57 18.26
N ALA A 404 -3.77 19.43 17.63
CA ALA A 404 -2.62 18.72 18.23
C ALA A 404 -1.74 19.61 19.13
N THR A 405 -1.78 20.94 18.96
CA THR A 405 -0.91 21.88 19.71
C THR A 405 -1.50 22.31 21.05
N GLU A 406 -2.80 22.21 21.28
CA GLU A 406 -3.40 22.57 22.57
C GLU A 406 -3.21 21.50 23.66
N GLU A 407 -2.98 20.23 23.31
CA GLU A 407 -2.74 19.15 24.29
C GLU A 407 -1.29 19.04 24.79
N THR A 408 -0.31 19.57 24.07
CA THR A 408 1.13 19.41 24.40
C THR A 408 1.63 20.43 25.45
N THR A 409 0.87 21.46 25.78
CA THR A 409 1.27 22.46 26.81
C THR A 409 0.76 22.15 28.22
N ALA A 410 -0.05 21.12 28.42
CA ALA A 410 -0.63 20.76 29.72
C ALA A 410 0.12 19.67 30.51
N ALA A 411 1.20 19.11 29.99
CA ALA A 411 1.89 17.95 30.60
C ALA A 411 3.27 18.24 31.23
N THR A 412 3.56 19.49 31.60
CA THR A 412 4.82 19.78 32.30
C THR A 412 4.53 20.58 33.57
N GLU A 413 4.03 19.92 34.59
CA GLU A 413 4.25 20.21 36.00
C GLU A 413 3.43 19.23 36.87
N ALA A 414 4.07 18.19 37.39
CA ALA A 414 3.57 17.44 38.54
C ALA A 414 4.64 17.39 39.63
N PRO A 415 4.35 17.86 40.82
CA PRO A 415 5.26 17.74 41.95
C PRO A 415 5.19 16.35 42.58
N SER A 416 6.36 15.85 42.93
CA SER A 416 6.55 14.66 43.74
C SER A 416 5.95 14.84 45.14
N GLU A 417 4.98 14.00 45.51
CA GLU A 417 4.67 13.70 46.92
C GLU A 417 4.48 12.21 47.15
N GLU A 418 5.34 11.74 48.02
CA GLU A 418 5.40 10.45 48.68
C GLU A 418 4.19 10.30 49.65
N THR A 419 3.32 9.28 49.46
CA THR A 419 2.46 8.87 50.58
C THR A 419 2.08 7.38 50.50
N THR A 420 2.55 6.71 51.49
CA THR A 420 2.24 5.44 52.17
C THR A 420 0.84 4.80 51.90
N LEU A 421 0.91 3.48 51.68
CA LEU A 421 -0.20 2.50 51.73
C LEU A 421 -0.91 2.46 53.09
N PRO A 422 -2.19 2.14 53.13
CA PRO A 422 -2.68 1.22 54.13
C PRO A 422 -3.51 0.01 53.58
N LYS A 423 -3.42 -1.01 54.41
CA LYS A 423 -3.88 -2.40 54.41
C LYS A 423 -5.35 -2.64 54.11
N GLU A 424 -5.56 -3.87 53.57
CA GLU A 424 -6.72 -4.76 53.57
C GLU A 424 -7.84 -4.52 54.61
N THR A 425 -9.09 -4.70 54.16
CA THR A 425 -10.13 -5.36 54.96
C THR A 425 -11.19 -6.00 54.04
N THR A 426 -11.50 -7.22 54.41
CA THR A 426 -12.33 -8.29 53.91
C THR A 426 -13.83 -7.99 53.66
N ALA A 427 -14.41 -8.84 52.80
CA ALA A 427 -15.78 -9.05 52.39
C ALA A 427 -16.83 -9.24 53.54
N PRO A 428 -18.16 -9.35 53.29
CA PRO A 428 -18.71 -10.56 52.68
C PRO A 428 -19.94 -10.40 51.73
N ALA A 429 -20.31 -11.53 51.14
CA ALA A 429 -21.39 -11.85 50.21
C ALA A 429 -22.81 -11.83 50.80
N GLU A 430 -23.82 -11.72 49.91
CA GLU A 430 -25.13 -12.44 49.96
C GLU A 430 -25.87 -12.10 48.64
N GLU A 431 -26.14 -13.00 47.80
CA GLU A 431 -27.23 -13.94 47.48
C GLU A 431 -28.64 -13.30 47.41
N THR A 432 -29.36 -13.38 46.28
CA THR A 432 -30.55 -14.20 46.04
C THR A 432 -31.34 -13.76 44.80
N THR A 433 -31.49 -14.68 43.86
CA THR A 433 -32.65 -15.31 43.21
C THR A 433 -33.76 -14.49 42.51
N ALA A 434 -34.03 -14.92 41.30
CA ALA A 434 -35.24 -15.49 40.69
C ALA A 434 -35.81 -14.77 39.45
N ALA A 435 -35.86 -15.52 38.36
CA ALA A 435 -36.85 -15.40 37.28
C ALA A 435 -38.19 -15.97 37.76
N PRO A 436 -39.34 -16.03 37.05
CA PRO A 436 -39.56 -16.12 35.61
C PRO A 436 -40.87 -15.44 35.06
N THR A 437 -41.16 -15.66 33.82
CA THR A 437 -42.44 -16.09 33.16
C THR A 437 -42.98 -15.22 32.03
N GLU A 438 -43.11 -15.90 30.90
CA GLU A 438 -43.96 -15.86 29.72
C GLU A 438 -45.25 -15.04 29.69
N ALA A 439 -45.59 -14.58 28.42
CA ALA A 439 -46.88 -14.80 27.73
C ALA A 439 -46.84 -14.07 26.36
N ASP A 440 -46.78 -14.78 25.31
CA ASP A 440 -47.73 -15.19 24.26
C ASP A 440 -48.89 -14.21 23.97
N THR A 441 -48.97 -13.72 22.72
CA THR A 441 -50.22 -13.65 21.93
C THR A 441 -49.94 -13.33 20.43
N THR A 442 -50.32 -14.27 19.61
CA THR A 442 -50.71 -14.25 18.20
C THR A 442 -51.71 -13.19 17.81
N THR A 443 -51.64 -12.64 16.59
CA THR A 443 -52.81 -12.45 15.66
C THR A 443 -52.34 -11.97 14.27
N GLU A 444 -52.56 -12.82 13.29
CA GLU A 444 -53.14 -12.81 11.97
C GLU A 444 -52.98 -11.60 11.00
N ILE A 445 -52.68 -12.03 9.74
CA ILE A 445 -52.70 -11.38 8.45
C ILE A 445 -54.17 -11.08 7.99
N PRO A 446 -54.45 -10.13 7.08
CA PRO A 446 -54.76 -10.61 5.73
C PRO A 446 -54.17 -9.85 4.53
N ALA A 447 -54.09 -10.56 3.44
CA ALA A 447 -53.72 -10.20 2.08
C ALA A 447 -54.85 -9.41 1.37
N SER A 448 -54.43 -8.62 0.34
CA SER A 448 -55.23 -8.41 -0.89
C SER A 448 -54.47 -7.55 -1.92
N THR A 449 -54.07 -8.15 -3.01
CA THR A 449 -54.46 -8.01 -4.45
C THR A 449 -53.95 -6.82 -5.24
N SER A 450 -53.14 -7.19 -6.21
CA SER A 450 -53.10 -6.92 -7.68
C SER A 450 -53.50 -5.56 -8.22
N ALA A 451 -52.62 -5.00 -9.07
CA ALA A 451 -52.94 -4.68 -10.49
C ALA A 451 -51.70 -4.24 -11.25
N GLU A 452 -51.48 -4.94 -12.25
CA GLU A 452 -50.74 -4.87 -13.50
C GLU A 452 -51.05 -3.57 -14.29
N THR A 453 -50.05 -2.92 -14.90
CA THR A 453 -50.15 -2.39 -16.28
C THR A 453 -48.76 -2.07 -16.84
N GLN A 454 -48.50 -2.69 -17.98
CA GLN A 454 -47.35 -2.54 -18.86
C GLN A 454 -47.55 -1.41 -19.91
N PRO A 455 -46.54 -1.12 -20.75
CA PRO A 455 -46.22 0.19 -21.36
C PRO A 455 -46.80 0.40 -22.77
N PRO A 456 -46.42 1.44 -23.49
CA PRO A 456 -46.11 1.22 -24.90
C PRO A 456 -44.75 1.76 -25.35
N ALA A 457 -44.25 0.99 -26.28
CA ALA A 457 -43.09 1.18 -27.15
C ALA A 457 -43.44 2.15 -28.31
N GLU A 458 -42.38 2.61 -28.96
CA GLU A 458 -42.07 2.64 -30.40
C GLU A 458 -41.39 3.91 -30.88
N GLU A 459 -40.30 3.61 -31.52
CA GLU A 459 -39.50 4.34 -32.52
C GLU A 459 -40.32 4.84 -33.74
N PRO A 460 -39.74 5.43 -34.82
CA PRO A 460 -38.37 5.44 -35.30
C PRO A 460 -37.85 6.73 -36.03
N ALA A 461 -36.54 6.71 -36.30
CA ALA A 461 -35.75 7.17 -37.45
C ALA A 461 -36.22 8.29 -38.38
N ASP A 462 -35.32 9.22 -38.75
CA ASP A 462 -34.77 9.28 -40.11
C ASP A 462 -33.70 10.39 -40.32
N SER A 463 -32.67 9.97 -41.06
CA SER A 463 -31.88 10.62 -42.10
C SER A 463 -31.09 11.91 -41.85
N ALA A 464 -29.77 11.75 -42.06
CA ALA A 464 -28.85 12.77 -42.58
C ALA A 464 -29.24 13.25 -44.01
N PRO A 465 -28.70 14.37 -44.56
CA PRO A 465 -27.37 14.34 -45.15
C PRO A 465 -26.52 15.62 -45.08
N ALA A 466 -25.24 15.38 -45.22
CA ALA A 466 -24.16 16.09 -45.92
C ALA A 466 -24.26 17.59 -46.31
N ALA A 467 -23.24 18.37 -45.90
CA ALA A 467 -22.34 19.17 -46.72
C ALA A 467 -21.09 19.50 -45.92
#